data_9723b5f9a0cda2008b22b75025443d7c
#
_entry.id   9723b5f9a0cda2008b22b75025443d7c
#
_cell.length_a   1.000
_cell.length_b   1.000
_cell.length_c   1.000
_cell.angle_alpha   90.00
_cell.angle_beta   90.00
_cell.angle_gamma   90.00
#
_symmetry.space_group_name_H-M   'P 1'
#
loop_
_entity.id
_entity.type
_entity.pdbx_description
1 polymer ?
#
loop_
_entity_poly.entity_id
_entity_poly.type
_entity_poly.pdbx_seq_one_letter_code
_entity_poly.pdbx_strand_id
1 'polypeptide(L)' 'MKNSEIKALNVAELKEKLGTEQEGYRKMRFAHQVAAIENPMKIRAARKLIAKLNTELRAKELQK' A
#
# COMPACT_ATOMS: atom_id res chain seq x y z
N MET A 1 0.32 -0.94 -8.72
CA MET A 1 0.25 -2.38 -9.09
C MET A 1 -1.14 -2.71 -9.63
N LYS A 2 -1.19 -3.61 -10.59
CA LYS A 2 -2.46 -4.09 -11.11
C LYS A 2 -3.05 -5.13 -10.14
N ASN A 3 -4.37 -5.25 -10.13
CA ASN A 3 -5.03 -6.23 -9.27
C ASN A 3 -4.55 -7.66 -9.51
N SER A 4 -4.26 -8.00 -10.77
CA SER A 4 -3.76 -9.33 -11.11
C SER A 4 -2.40 -9.62 -10.47
N GLU A 5 -1.54 -8.62 -10.38
CA GLU A 5 -0.24 -8.76 -9.73
C GLU A 5 -0.39 -8.95 -8.23
N ILE A 6 -1.30 -8.21 -7.63
CA ILE A 6 -1.57 -8.32 -6.19
C ILE A 6 -2.14 -9.70 -5.86
N LYS A 7 -3.04 -10.20 -6.67
CA LYS A 7 -3.65 -11.53 -6.47
C LYS A 7 -2.65 -12.67 -6.63
N ALA A 8 -1.61 -12.45 -7.40
CA ALA A 8 -0.57 -13.47 -7.61
C ALA A 8 0.38 -13.62 -6.42
N LEU A 9 0.40 -12.65 -5.50
CA LEU A 9 1.28 -12.69 -4.35
C LEU A 9 0.72 -13.61 -3.26
N ASN A 10 1.62 -14.33 -2.58
CA ASN A 10 1.20 -15.12 -1.43
C ASN A 10 1.11 -14.25 -0.17
N VAL A 11 0.65 -14.84 0.95
CA VAL A 11 0.44 -14.08 2.20
C VAL A 11 1.73 -13.41 2.69
N ALA A 12 2.85 -14.14 2.64
CA ALA A 12 4.13 -13.59 3.10
C ALA A 12 4.57 -12.41 2.24
N GLU A 13 4.45 -12.54 0.93
CA GLU A 13 4.78 -11.49 0.00
C GLU A 13 3.88 -10.26 0.15
N LEU A 14 2.60 -10.49 0.40
CA LEU A 14 1.65 -9.41 0.63
C LEU A 14 1.98 -8.64 1.90
N LYS A 15 2.32 -9.34 2.98
CA LYS A 15 2.71 -8.70 4.23
C LYS A 15 3.96 -7.85 4.07
N GLU A 16 4.95 -8.39 3.37
CA GLU A 16 6.20 -7.67 3.11
C GLU A 16 5.94 -6.42 2.27
N LYS A 17 5.20 -6.58 1.19
CA LYS A 17 4.87 -5.46 0.30
C LYS A 17 4.05 -4.40 1.03
N LEU A 18 3.08 -4.82 1.82
CA LEU A 18 2.25 -3.92 2.61
C LEU A 18 3.10 -3.11 3.58
N GLY A 19 4.01 -3.76 4.29
CA GLY A 19 4.91 -3.08 5.22
C GLY A 19 5.76 -2.02 4.53
N THR A 20 6.34 -2.36 3.38
CA THR A 20 7.16 -1.44 2.59
C THR A 20 6.35 -0.23 2.13
N GLU A 21 5.14 -0.48 1.61
CA GLU A 21 4.29 0.59 1.12
C GLU A 21 3.77 1.48 2.25
N GLN A 22 3.46 0.91 3.41
CA GLN A 22 3.03 1.69 4.56
C GLN A 22 4.15 2.60 5.08
N GLU A 23 5.37 2.11 5.08
CA GLU A 23 6.51 2.91 5.50
C GLU A 23 6.74 4.08 4.53
N GLY A 24 6.71 3.80 3.23
CA GLY A 24 6.81 4.85 2.21
C GLY A 24 5.71 5.87 2.32
N TYR A 25 4.49 5.44 2.60
CA TYR A 25 3.34 6.32 2.78
C TYR A 25 3.53 7.24 3.99
N ARG A 26 4.00 6.70 5.12
CA ARG A 26 4.28 7.53 6.30
C ARG A 26 5.31 8.60 6.01
N LYS A 27 6.38 8.24 5.29
CA LYS A 27 7.42 9.19 4.91
C LYS A 27 6.87 10.29 4.01
N MET A 28 6.05 9.94 3.06
CA MET A 28 5.42 10.93 2.18
C MET A 28 4.49 11.85 2.93
N ARG A 29 3.71 11.32 3.86
CA ARG A 29 2.80 12.14 4.67
C ARG A 29 3.58 13.09 5.56
N PHE A 30 4.65 12.62 6.17
CA PHE A 30 5.50 13.44 7.01
C PHE A 30 6.11 14.59 6.19
N ALA A 31 6.66 14.28 5.03
CA ALA A 31 7.24 15.30 4.15
C ALA A 31 6.20 16.33 3.74
N HIS A 32 4.97 15.90 3.47
CA HIS A 32 3.89 16.80 3.09
C HIS A 32 3.48 17.72 4.25
N GLN A 33 3.55 17.25 5.48
CA GLN A 33 3.25 18.07 6.66
C GLN A 33 4.33 19.11 6.93
N VAL A 34 5.59 18.76 6.66
CA VAL A 34 6.70 19.67 6.91
C VAL A 34 6.83 20.72 5.81
N ALA A 35 6.65 20.32 4.56
CA ALA A 35 6.72 21.23 3.43
C ALA A 35 5.57 20.90 2.49
N ALA A 36 4.70 21.85 2.21
CA ALA A 36 3.56 21.64 1.35
C ALA A 36 4.02 21.11 -0.01
N ILE A 37 3.66 19.87 -0.33
CA ILE A 37 3.96 19.25 -1.61
C ILE A 37 2.86 19.62 -2.59
N GLU A 38 3.24 20.10 -3.76
CA GLU A 38 2.28 20.59 -4.75
C GLU A 38 1.38 19.47 -5.30
N ASN A 39 1.87 18.24 -5.30
CA ASN A 39 1.12 17.15 -5.91
C ASN A 39 0.79 16.04 -4.91
N PRO A 40 -0.42 16.04 -4.35
CA PRO A 40 -0.83 14.98 -3.42
C PRO A 40 -1.20 13.67 -4.11
N MET A 41 -1.13 13.60 -5.43
CA MET A 41 -1.52 12.39 -6.16
C MET A 41 -0.70 11.18 -5.76
N LYS A 42 0.60 11.35 -5.48
CA LYS A 42 1.45 10.24 -5.04
C LYS A 42 0.97 9.68 -3.71
N ILE A 43 0.56 10.55 -2.80
CA ILE A 43 0.03 10.16 -1.50
C ILE A 43 -1.27 9.39 -1.67
N ARG A 44 -2.16 9.88 -2.54
CA ARG A 44 -3.43 9.21 -2.82
C ARG A 44 -3.22 7.86 -3.49
N ALA A 45 -2.29 7.78 -4.43
CA ALA A 45 -1.98 6.53 -5.11
C ALA A 45 -1.42 5.50 -4.14
N ALA A 46 -0.52 5.91 -3.25
CA ALA A 46 0.03 5.03 -2.23
C ALA A 46 -1.06 4.53 -1.28
N ARG A 47 -1.97 5.41 -0.87
CA ARG A 47 -3.09 5.04 0.00
C ARG A 47 -3.99 4.00 -0.66
N LYS A 48 -4.29 4.18 -1.95
CA LYS A 48 -5.11 3.22 -2.69
C LYS A 48 -4.42 1.87 -2.82
N LEU A 49 -3.12 1.88 -3.09
CA LEU A 49 -2.36 0.64 -3.20
C LEU A 49 -2.34 -0.10 -1.87
N ILE A 50 -2.12 0.61 -0.76
CA ILE A 50 -2.14 0.01 0.57
C ILE A 50 -3.50 -0.62 0.86
N ALA A 51 -4.58 0.06 0.51
CA ALA A 51 -5.93 -0.45 0.69
C ALA A 51 -6.15 -1.74 -0.11
N LYS A 52 -5.68 -1.79 -1.34
CA LYS A 52 -5.79 -2.98 -2.18
C LYS A 52 -4.99 -4.14 -1.63
N LEU A 53 -3.75 -3.88 -1.20
CA LEU A 53 -2.91 -4.92 -0.60
C LEU A 53 -3.53 -5.47 0.67
N ASN A 54 -4.06 -4.60 1.50
CA ASN A 54 -4.70 -4.97 2.76
C ASN A 54 -5.94 -5.83 2.51
N THR A 55 -6.76 -5.44 1.54
CA THR A 55 -7.96 -6.18 1.17
C THR A 55 -7.62 -7.58 0.68
N GLU A 56 -6.63 -7.68 -0.19
CA GLU A 56 -6.22 -8.98 -0.73
C GLU A 56 -5.59 -9.87 0.33
N LEU A 57 -4.77 -9.31 1.20
CA LEU A 57 -4.18 -10.04 2.31
C LEU A 57 -5.26 -10.61 3.21
N ARG A 58 -6.24 -9.79 3.57
CA ARG A 58 -7.36 -10.22 4.42
C ARG A 58 -8.15 -11.34 3.75
N ALA A 59 -8.42 -11.20 2.45
CA ALA A 59 -9.15 -12.22 1.71
C ALA A 59 -8.39 -13.55 1.72
N LYS A 60 -7.08 -13.53 1.52
CA LYS A 60 -6.27 -14.74 1.53
C LYS A 60 -6.19 -15.39 2.91
N GLU A 61 -6.13 -14.58 3.95
CA GLU A 61 -6.13 -15.12 5.32
C GLU A 61 -7.46 -15.78 5.66
N LEU A 62 -8.56 -15.26 5.14
CA LEU A 62 -9.89 -15.82 5.39
C LEU A 62 -10.16 -17.08 4.57
N GLN A 63 -9.39 -17.32 3.52
CA GLN A 63 -9.56 -18.49 2.67
C GLN A 63 -8.92 -19.77 3.20
N LYS A 64 -8.29 -19.72 4.33
CA LYS A 64 -7.65 -20.91 4.94
C LYS A 64 -8.68 -21.90 5.45
#